data_ea57798e42833f7bc484a4176625c960
#
_entry.id   ea57798e42833f7bc484a4176625c960
#
_cell.length_a   1.000
_cell.length_b   1.000
_cell.length_c   1.000
_cell.angle_alpha   90.00
_cell.angle_beta   90.00
_cell.angle_gamma   90.00
#
_symmetry.space_group_name_H-M   'P 1'
#
loop_
_entity.id
_entity.type
_entity.pdbx_description
1 polymer ?
#
loop_
_entity_poly.entity_id
_entity_poly.type
_entity_poly.pdbx_seq_one_letter_code
_entity_poly.pdbx_strand_id
1 'polypeptide(L)'
;MSAPTLPIENPVASVASPSRYAIEFDNVSIAFDEKVVLDGISFQLAHGETKALFGVAGSGKSTLLKLAIGLIRPDSGRIFVLGEEVTRMSEQELFELRRRVGIVFQESALFDSLKVYENVGFRLTEEGTPAEEIERRVREVLRFVELERTYDMYPSELSGGMRRRVAIARAIITEPEVLLYDSPTGGLDPVTSNTIVELIVKQRDVYKTSALMVTHRLQDAFTMATHQFDKASNQMVALPKGQHCEVPMSFLILRDGKVIFDGDAHQLATSRDDYIREYIS
;
A
#
# COMPACT_ATOMS: atom_id res chain seq x y z
N MET A 1 -59.24 -7.31 -26.38
CA MET A 1 -58.18 -6.43 -26.87
C MET A 1 -57.15 -6.37 -25.79
N SER A 2 -56.07 -7.15 -25.90
CA SER A 2 -54.96 -7.21 -24.93
C SER A 2 -53.89 -6.23 -25.36
N ALA A 3 -53.44 -5.35 -24.43
CA ALA A 3 -52.38 -4.43 -24.66
C ALA A 3 -50.98 -5.14 -24.76
N PRO A 4 -50.06 -4.70 -25.61
CA PRO A 4 -48.74 -5.31 -25.73
C PRO A 4 -47.85 -4.88 -24.55
N THR A 5 -47.27 -5.88 -23.88
CA THR A 5 -46.25 -5.70 -22.85
C THR A 5 -44.94 -5.34 -23.55
N LEU A 6 -44.37 -4.16 -23.23
CA LEU A 6 -43.03 -3.77 -23.69
C LEU A 6 -41.97 -4.59 -22.95
N PRO A 7 -40.90 -5.02 -23.61
CA PRO A 7 -39.79 -5.68 -22.93
C PRO A 7 -39.03 -4.71 -22.04
N ILE A 8 -38.79 -5.10 -20.78
CA ILE A 8 -37.93 -4.41 -19.85
C ILE A 8 -36.48 -4.65 -20.32
N GLU A 9 -35.87 -3.65 -20.93
CA GLU A 9 -34.42 -3.67 -21.17
C GLU A 9 -33.70 -3.62 -19.83
N ASN A 10 -33.06 -4.72 -19.44
CA ASN A 10 -32.09 -4.73 -18.38
C ASN A 10 -30.92 -3.82 -18.80
N PRO A 11 -30.49 -2.87 -17.96
CA PRO A 11 -29.29 -2.10 -18.26
C PRO A 11 -28.10 -3.08 -18.31
N VAL A 12 -27.54 -3.24 -19.50
CA VAL A 12 -26.29 -3.95 -19.71
C VAL A 12 -25.26 -3.26 -18.82
N ALA A 13 -24.77 -3.97 -17.80
CA ALA A 13 -23.66 -3.50 -16.98
C ALA A 13 -22.51 -3.16 -17.95
N SER A 14 -22.16 -1.91 -18.04
CA SER A 14 -21.03 -1.44 -18.82
C SER A 14 -19.79 -2.15 -18.26
N VAL A 15 -19.20 -3.03 -19.05
CA VAL A 15 -17.88 -3.56 -18.77
C VAL A 15 -16.93 -2.37 -18.85
N ALA A 16 -16.62 -1.78 -17.70
CA ALA A 16 -15.68 -0.69 -17.61
C ALA A 16 -14.36 -1.17 -18.20
N SER A 17 -13.80 -0.42 -19.14
CA SER A 17 -12.44 -0.65 -19.63
C SER A 17 -11.51 -0.72 -18.43
N PRO A 18 -10.52 -1.64 -18.41
CA PRO A 18 -9.61 -1.76 -17.27
C PRO A 18 -9.00 -0.38 -16.99
N SER A 19 -9.16 0.09 -15.75
CA SER A 19 -8.62 1.37 -15.33
C SER A 19 -7.10 1.39 -15.57
N ARG A 20 -6.60 2.50 -16.08
CA ARG A 20 -5.15 2.70 -16.26
C ARG A 20 -4.39 2.77 -14.93
N TYR A 21 -5.09 3.08 -13.84
CA TYR A 21 -4.50 3.35 -12.53
C TYR A 21 -5.00 2.37 -11.48
N ALA A 22 -4.08 1.94 -10.62
CA ALA A 22 -4.39 1.13 -9.44
C ALA A 22 -5.06 1.98 -8.34
N ILE A 23 -4.63 3.26 -8.20
CA ILE A 23 -5.25 4.24 -7.31
C ILE A 23 -5.33 5.58 -8.04
N GLU A 24 -6.46 6.28 -7.91
CA GLU A 24 -6.64 7.64 -8.41
C GLU A 24 -7.40 8.48 -7.39
N PHE A 25 -6.84 9.64 -7.05
CA PHE A 25 -7.50 10.70 -6.29
C PHE A 25 -7.80 11.85 -7.22
N ASP A 26 -9.05 12.32 -7.23
CA ASP A 26 -9.54 13.38 -8.09
C ASP A 26 -10.17 14.48 -7.23
N ASN A 27 -9.41 15.57 -7.03
CA ASN A 27 -9.81 16.77 -6.29
C ASN A 27 -10.38 16.48 -4.88
N VAL A 28 -9.70 15.63 -4.12
CA VAL A 28 -10.15 15.12 -2.82
C VAL A 28 -9.83 16.10 -1.70
N SER A 29 -10.86 16.49 -0.92
CA SER A 29 -10.70 17.31 0.29
C SER A 29 -11.36 16.65 1.49
N ILE A 30 -10.73 16.82 2.66
CA ILE A 30 -11.30 16.39 3.95
C ILE A 30 -10.83 17.31 5.08
N ALA A 31 -11.77 17.63 5.97
CA ALA A 31 -11.50 18.34 7.22
C ALA A 31 -11.95 17.51 8.42
N PHE A 32 -11.31 17.70 9.56
CA PHE A 32 -11.75 17.16 10.84
C PHE A 32 -11.97 18.34 11.79
N ASP A 33 -13.17 18.43 12.33
CA ASP A 33 -13.67 19.60 13.03
C ASP A 33 -13.53 20.85 12.11
N GLU A 34 -12.80 21.86 12.46
CA GLU A 34 -12.58 23.06 11.62
C GLU A 34 -11.21 23.02 10.89
N LYS A 35 -10.44 21.93 11.03
CA LYS A 35 -9.10 21.83 10.44
C LYS A 35 -9.12 21.08 9.11
N VAL A 36 -8.83 21.78 8.03
CA VAL A 36 -8.58 21.15 6.72
C VAL A 36 -7.30 20.31 6.79
N VAL A 37 -7.42 19.02 6.45
CA VAL A 37 -6.29 18.06 6.46
C VAL A 37 -5.80 17.79 5.04
N LEU A 38 -6.73 17.69 4.07
CA LEU A 38 -6.42 17.57 2.64
C LEU A 38 -7.27 18.60 1.89
N ASP A 39 -6.67 19.29 0.92
CA ASP A 39 -7.29 20.36 0.15
C ASP A 39 -7.04 20.16 -1.35
N GLY A 40 -8.03 19.62 -2.05
CA GLY A 40 -8.00 19.41 -3.50
C GLY A 40 -6.90 18.43 -3.98
N ILE A 41 -6.66 17.36 -3.24
CA ILE A 41 -5.63 16.37 -3.58
C ILE A 41 -6.00 15.64 -4.86
N SER A 42 -5.06 15.66 -5.83
CA SER A 42 -5.15 14.87 -7.05
C SER A 42 -3.82 14.21 -7.33
N PHE A 43 -3.81 12.89 -7.52
CA PHE A 43 -2.67 12.11 -7.97
C PHE A 43 -3.11 10.75 -8.50
N GLN A 44 -2.22 10.05 -9.17
CA GLN A 44 -2.46 8.72 -9.72
C GLN A 44 -1.30 7.78 -9.39
N LEU A 45 -1.62 6.50 -9.16
CA LEU A 45 -0.69 5.38 -9.03
C LEU A 45 -0.98 4.41 -10.17
N ALA A 46 -0.02 4.19 -11.06
CA ALA A 46 -0.20 3.25 -12.16
C ALA A 46 -0.18 1.79 -11.66
N HIS A 47 -0.73 0.86 -12.46
CA HIS A 47 -0.59 -0.57 -12.14
C HIS A 47 0.88 -1.00 -12.18
N GLY A 48 1.31 -1.76 -11.17
CA GLY A 48 2.68 -2.22 -11.01
C GLY A 48 3.67 -1.13 -10.61
N GLU A 49 3.23 0.09 -10.29
CA GLU A 49 4.07 1.19 -9.81
C GLU A 49 4.18 1.14 -8.27
N THR A 50 5.33 1.59 -7.74
CA THR A 50 5.48 1.95 -6.34
C THR A 50 5.57 3.47 -6.20
N LYS A 51 4.65 4.09 -5.47
CA LYS A 51 4.67 5.53 -5.18
C LYS A 51 4.99 5.78 -3.71
N ALA A 52 6.08 6.52 -3.44
CA ALA A 52 6.47 6.91 -2.09
C ALA A 52 5.88 8.28 -1.74
N LEU A 53 5.08 8.32 -0.69
CA LEU A 53 4.39 9.51 -0.21
C LEU A 53 5.12 10.12 0.99
N PHE A 54 5.54 11.36 0.85
CA PHE A 54 6.27 12.14 1.84
C PHE A 54 5.48 13.34 2.36
N GLY A 55 5.95 13.91 3.44
CA GLY A 55 5.44 15.15 4.03
C GLY A 55 5.71 15.19 5.53
N VAL A 56 5.63 16.37 6.14
CA VAL A 56 5.82 16.55 7.58
C VAL A 56 4.76 15.78 8.39
N ALA A 57 5.02 15.59 9.67
CA ALA A 57 4.03 14.99 10.57
C ALA A 57 2.72 15.79 10.54
N GLY A 58 1.58 15.10 10.49
CA GLY A 58 0.26 15.74 10.42
C GLY A 58 -0.15 16.27 9.03
N SER A 59 0.62 16.05 7.96
CA SER A 59 0.27 16.51 6.59
C SER A 59 -0.83 15.69 5.90
N GLY A 60 -1.47 14.73 6.57
CA GLY A 60 -2.59 13.97 6.00
C GLY A 60 -2.21 12.63 5.34
N LYS A 61 -0.96 12.17 5.42
CA LYS A 61 -0.51 10.94 4.73
C LYS A 61 -1.30 9.68 5.11
N SER A 62 -1.42 9.40 6.41
CA SER A 62 -2.21 8.24 6.89
C SER A 62 -3.72 8.42 6.60
N THR A 63 -4.18 9.67 6.49
CA THR A 63 -5.54 9.98 6.04
C THR A 63 -5.76 9.54 4.61
N LEU A 64 -4.80 9.77 3.70
CA LEU A 64 -4.88 9.28 2.32
C LEU A 64 -5.00 7.76 2.25
N LEU A 65 -4.22 7.00 3.04
CA LEU A 65 -4.33 5.54 3.07
C LEU A 65 -5.71 5.08 3.57
N LYS A 66 -6.26 5.74 4.60
CA LYS A 66 -7.60 5.43 5.13
C LYS A 66 -8.70 5.75 4.12
N LEU A 67 -8.57 6.84 3.37
CA LEU A 67 -9.46 7.21 2.28
C LEU A 67 -9.42 6.18 1.15
N ALA A 68 -8.22 5.73 0.74
CA ALA A 68 -8.05 4.74 -0.33
C ALA A 68 -8.77 3.41 -0.06
N ILE A 69 -8.88 2.98 1.20
CA ILE A 69 -9.61 1.74 1.57
C ILE A 69 -11.02 2.00 2.12
N GLY A 70 -11.51 3.23 2.00
CA GLY A 70 -12.85 3.61 2.44
C GLY A 70 -13.11 3.48 3.94
N LEU A 71 -12.06 3.56 4.79
CA LEU A 71 -12.23 3.63 6.26
C LEU A 71 -12.79 4.98 6.70
N ILE A 72 -12.57 6.03 5.93
CA ILE A 72 -13.16 7.35 6.09
C ILE A 72 -13.59 7.84 4.72
N ARG A 73 -14.56 8.74 4.69
CA ARG A 73 -15.06 9.36 3.45
C ARG A 73 -14.55 10.79 3.34
N PRO A 74 -14.21 11.26 2.13
CA PRO A 74 -13.85 12.66 1.92
C PRO A 74 -15.11 13.56 1.97
N ASP A 75 -14.91 14.86 2.23
CA ASP A 75 -15.96 15.87 2.15
C ASP A 75 -16.29 16.20 0.69
N SER A 76 -15.30 16.13 -0.19
CA SER A 76 -15.47 16.34 -1.63
C SER A 76 -14.42 15.60 -2.46
N GLY A 77 -14.64 15.51 -3.77
CA GLY A 77 -13.79 14.79 -4.71
C GLY A 77 -14.16 13.32 -4.85
N ARG A 78 -13.37 12.58 -5.62
CA ARG A 78 -13.60 11.17 -5.93
C ARG A 78 -12.32 10.38 -5.74
N ILE A 79 -12.47 9.12 -5.33
CA ILE A 79 -11.35 8.19 -5.16
C ILE A 79 -11.69 6.91 -5.89
N PHE A 80 -10.77 6.46 -6.73
CA PHE A 80 -10.89 5.18 -7.42
C PHE A 80 -9.74 4.27 -7.00
N VAL A 81 -10.07 3.02 -6.72
CA VAL A 81 -9.10 1.95 -6.45
C VAL A 81 -9.44 0.76 -7.33
N LEU A 82 -8.47 0.29 -8.10
CA LEU A 82 -8.65 -0.77 -9.09
C LEU A 82 -9.80 -0.50 -10.09
N GLY A 83 -10.03 0.79 -10.39
CA GLY A 83 -11.09 1.25 -11.28
C GLY A 83 -12.47 1.42 -10.63
N GLU A 84 -12.62 1.11 -9.36
CA GLU A 84 -13.87 1.18 -8.62
C GLU A 84 -13.95 2.45 -7.77
N GLU A 85 -15.07 3.20 -7.81
CA GLU A 85 -15.24 4.47 -7.08
C GLU A 85 -15.53 4.25 -5.59
N VAL A 86 -14.48 4.26 -4.77
CA VAL A 86 -14.53 4.02 -3.31
C VAL A 86 -15.44 4.98 -2.57
N THR A 87 -15.53 6.24 -3.03
CA THR A 87 -16.29 7.30 -2.37
C THR A 87 -17.78 7.01 -2.23
N ARG A 88 -18.32 6.16 -3.11
CA ARG A 88 -19.76 5.82 -3.16
C ARG A 88 -20.10 4.40 -2.74
N MET A 89 -19.09 3.57 -2.48
CA MET A 89 -19.27 2.16 -2.10
C MET A 89 -20.03 2.02 -0.78
N SER A 90 -20.88 1.01 -0.72
CA SER A 90 -21.43 0.44 0.51
C SER A 90 -20.33 -0.33 1.28
N GLU A 91 -20.55 -0.63 2.56
CA GLU A 91 -19.61 -1.44 3.34
C GLU A 91 -19.41 -2.85 2.75
N GLN A 92 -20.43 -3.41 2.12
CA GLN A 92 -20.32 -4.72 1.47
C GLN A 92 -19.40 -4.67 0.24
N GLU A 93 -19.51 -3.64 -0.60
CA GLU A 93 -18.65 -3.41 -1.75
C GLU A 93 -17.21 -3.11 -1.30
N LEU A 94 -17.05 -2.29 -0.25
CA LEU A 94 -15.74 -2.02 0.36
C LEU A 94 -15.10 -3.28 0.93
N PHE A 95 -15.90 -4.22 1.48
CA PHE A 95 -15.38 -5.49 1.96
C PHE A 95 -14.75 -6.30 0.83
N GLU A 96 -15.42 -6.38 -0.34
CA GLU A 96 -14.89 -7.09 -1.53
C GLU A 96 -13.64 -6.37 -2.09
N LEU A 97 -13.66 -5.04 -2.18
CA LEU A 97 -12.49 -4.28 -2.61
C LEU A 97 -11.29 -4.51 -1.68
N ARG A 98 -11.50 -4.46 -0.36
CA ARG A 98 -10.45 -4.68 0.64
C ARG A 98 -9.85 -6.08 0.60
N ARG A 99 -10.47 -7.05 -0.07
CA ARG A 99 -9.88 -8.39 -0.33
C ARG A 99 -8.72 -8.31 -1.32
N ARG A 100 -8.71 -7.32 -2.18
CA ARG A 100 -7.71 -7.09 -3.22
C ARG A 100 -6.64 -6.07 -2.81
N VAL A 101 -6.77 -5.51 -1.59
CA VAL A 101 -5.86 -4.50 -1.04
C VAL A 101 -5.24 -4.98 0.26
N GLY A 102 -3.93 -5.09 0.31
CA GLY A 102 -3.18 -5.34 1.55
C GLY A 102 -2.77 -4.04 2.23
N ILE A 103 -2.76 -4.03 3.56
CA ILE A 103 -2.30 -2.86 4.33
C ILE A 103 -1.35 -3.27 5.45
N VAL A 104 -0.25 -2.52 5.59
CA VAL A 104 0.73 -2.63 6.67
C VAL A 104 0.70 -1.34 7.48
N PHE A 105 0.22 -1.42 8.72
CA PHE A 105 0.14 -0.28 9.62
C PHE A 105 1.46 -0.02 10.35
N GLN A 106 1.67 1.22 10.77
CA GLN A 106 2.86 1.67 11.49
C GLN A 106 3.13 0.87 12.77
N GLU A 107 2.11 0.50 13.52
CA GLU A 107 2.22 -0.30 14.76
C GLU A 107 2.02 -1.80 14.53
N SER A 108 2.12 -2.26 13.26
CA SER A 108 1.88 -3.65 12.82
C SER A 108 0.44 -4.14 13.00
N ALA A 109 -0.31 -3.62 13.95
CA ALA A 109 -1.72 -3.95 14.25
C ALA A 109 -2.00 -5.45 14.27
N LEU A 110 -1.11 -6.24 14.89
CA LEU A 110 -1.31 -7.67 15.11
C LEU A 110 -2.32 -7.89 16.23
N PHE A 111 -3.04 -8.98 16.14
CA PHE A 111 -3.93 -9.45 17.22
C PHE A 111 -3.07 -10.12 18.30
N ASP A 112 -2.94 -9.50 19.47
CA ASP A 112 -2.09 -9.97 20.55
C ASP A 112 -2.51 -11.34 21.12
N SER A 113 -3.81 -11.65 21.03
CA SER A 113 -4.39 -12.92 21.48
C SER A 113 -4.22 -14.08 20.49
N LEU A 114 -3.75 -13.80 19.26
CA LEU A 114 -3.56 -14.79 18.22
C LEU A 114 -2.08 -15.06 18.00
N LYS A 115 -1.74 -16.31 17.72
CA LYS A 115 -0.39 -16.70 17.31
C LYS A 115 -0.02 -16.11 15.93
N VAL A 116 1.25 -16.17 15.58
CA VAL A 116 1.75 -15.67 14.28
C VAL A 116 0.99 -16.31 13.12
N TYR A 117 0.83 -17.64 13.12
CA TYR A 117 0.14 -18.31 12.03
C TYR A 117 -1.34 -17.89 11.91
N GLU A 118 -2.00 -17.65 13.03
CA GLU A 118 -3.39 -17.17 13.07
C GLU A 118 -3.49 -15.72 12.59
N ASN A 119 -2.56 -14.85 13.01
CA ASN A 119 -2.47 -13.48 12.52
C ASN A 119 -2.28 -13.42 11.01
N VAL A 120 -1.35 -14.23 10.47
CA VAL A 120 -1.05 -14.26 9.03
C VAL A 120 -2.21 -14.87 8.26
N GLY A 121 -2.75 -15.99 8.72
CA GLY A 121 -3.85 -16.71 8.06
C GLY A 121 -5.25 -16.12 8.31
N PHE A 122 -5.38 -15.10 9.16
CA PHE A 122 -6.65 -14.58 9.64
C PHE A 122 -7.65 -14.35 8.52
N ARG A 123 -7.25 -13.63 7.47
CA ARG A 123 -8.10 -13.32 6.33
C ARG A 123 -8.60 -14.56 5.59
N LEU A 124 -7.72 -15.52 5.35
CA LEU A 124 -8.07 -16.77 4.67
C LEU A 124 -9.05 -17.60 5.51
N THR A 125 -8.93 -17.54 6.85
CA THR A 125 -9.87 -18.20 7.76
C THR A 125 -11.26 -17.57 7.65
N GLU A 126 -11.35 -16.24 7.67
CA GLU A 126 -12.63 -15.52 7.51
C GLU A 126 -13.30 -15.78 6.14
N GLU A 127 -12.50 -16.06 5.12
CA GLU A 127 -12.96 -16.41 3.78
C GLU A 127 -13.35 -17.89 3.63
N GLY A 128 -13.18 -18.70 4.68
CA GLY A 128 -13.52 -20.12 4.68
C GLY A 128 -12.56 -21.00 3.88
N THR A 129 -11.30 -20.54 3.69
CA THR A 129 -10.27 -21.34 3.02
C THR A 129 -9.99 -22.61 3.83
N PRO A 130 -9.79 -23.78 3.20
CA PRO A 130 -9.46 -25.03 3.91
C PRO A 130 -8.19 -24.91 4.75
N ALA A 131 -8.20 -25.51 5.96
CA ALA A 131 -7.12 -25.39 6.92
C ALA A 131 -5.75 -25.82 6.39
N GLU A 132 -5.69 -26.89 5.58
CA GLU A 132 -4.46 -27.37 4.96
C GLU A 132 -3.87 -26.34 3.97
N GLU A 133 -4.71 -25.64 3.23
CA GLU A 133 -4.32 -24.59 2.29
C GLU A 133 -3.83 -23.35 3.06
N ILE A 134 -4.52 -22.97 4.15
CA ILE A 134 -4.07 -21.88 5.04
C ILE A 134 -2.68 -22.20 5.60
N GLU A 135 -2.47 -23.40 6.14
CA GLU A 135 -1.18 -23.79 6.69
C GLU A 135 -0.08 -23.71 5.63
N ARG A 136 -0.33 -24.25 4.44
CA ARG A 136 0.62 -24.21 3.32
C ARG A 136 1.02 -22.77 2.97
N ARG A 137 0.04 -21.88 2.78
CA ARG A 137 0.27 -20.47 2.41
C ARG A 137 0.94 -19.68 3.53
N VAL A 138 0.55 -19.91 4.78
CA VAL A 138 1.19 -19.29 5.96
C VAL A 138 2.67 -19.66 6.02
N ARG A 139 3.02 -20.96 5.86
CA ARG A 139 4.41 -21.41 5.86
C ARG A 139 5.21 -20.81 4.71
N GLU A 140 4.65 -20.71 3.53
CA GLU A 140 5.27 -20.09 2.36
C GLU A 140 5.57 -18.62 2.59
N VAL A 141 4.58 -17.85 3.09
CA VAL A 141 4.78 -16.42 3.31
C VAL A 141 5.68 -16.13 4.51
N LEU A 142 5.66 -16.95 5.56
CA LEU A 142 6.60 -16.83 6.68
C LEU A 142 8.03 -17.12 6.23
N ARG A 143 8.23 -18.06 5.31
CA ARG A 143 9.55 -18.30 4.69
C ARG A 143 9.99 -17.10 3.85
N PHE A 144 9.07 -16.48 3.09
CA PHE A 144 9.36 -15.29 2.30
C PHE A 144 9.87 -14.12 3.18
N VAL A 145 9.28 -13.95 4.38
CA VAL A 145 9.69 -12.91 5.34
C VAL A 145 10.75 -13.39 6.37
N GLU A 146 11.29 -14.60 6.19
CA GLU A 146 12.37 -15.20 7.03
C GLU A 146 11.96 -15.36 8.50
N LEU A 147 10.74 -15.82 8.73
CA LEU A 147 10.16 -16.01 10.07
C LEU A 147 9.54 -17.40 10.27
N GLU A 148 10.00 -18.45 9.58
CA GLU A 148 9.43 -19.80 9.68
C GLU A 148 9.38 -20.33 11.12
N ARG A 149 10.39 -19.94 11.94
CA ARG A 149 10.54 -20.41 13.31
C ARG A 149 9.56 -19.75 14.30
N THR A 150 8.84 -18.73 13.87
CA THR A 150 7.91 -17.97 14.72
C THR A 150 6.47 -18.43 14.61
N TYR A 151 6.20 -19.46 13.83
CA TYR A 151 4.85 -19.95 13.48
C TYR A 151 3.90 -20.03 14.68
N ASP A 152 4.35 -20.64 15.78
CA ASP A 152 3.56 -20.87 16.99
C ASP A 152 3.72 -19.79 18.08
N MET A 153 4.53 -18.75 17.83
CA MET A 153 4.77 -17.67 18.80
C MET A 153 3.64 -16.67 18.81
N TYR A 154 3.50 -15.95 19.93
CA TYR A 154 2.62 -14.79 20.05
C TYR A 154 3.34 -13.49 19.70
N PRO A 155 2.62 -12.42 19.29
CA PRO A 155 3.22 -11.11 19.02
C PRO A 155 4.08 -10.54 20.14
N SER A 156 3.73 -10.83 21.41
CA SER A 156 4.49 -10.42 22.60
C SER A 156 5.89 -11.03 22.69
N GLU A 157 6.13 -12.16 22.04
CA GLU A 157 7.41 -12.87 22.01
C GLU A 157 8.33 -12.38 20.88
N LEU A 158 7.84 -11.47 20.03
CA LEU A 158 8.54 -10.99 18.84
C LEU A 158 9.21 -9.63 19.10
N SER A 159 10.37 -9.39 18.47
CA SER A 159 10.97 -8.06 18.36
C SER A 159 10.09 -7.11 17.49
N GLY A 160 10.31 -5.81 17.56
CA GLY A 160 9.59 -4.84 16.73
C GLY A 160 9.71 -5.12 15.23
N GLY A 161 10.92 -5.44 14.77
CA GLY A 161 11.17 -5.81 13.37
C GLY A 161 10.50 -7.13 12.97
N MET A 162 10.47 -8.13 13.87
CA MET A 162 9.74 -9.39 13.63
C MET A 162 8.24 -9.14 13.52
N ARG A 163 7.64 -8.35 14.43
CA ARG A 163 6.22 -7.96 14.33
C ARG A 163 5.92 -7.26 13.01
N ARG A 164 6.81 -6.38 12.54
CA ARG A 164 6.64 -5.69 11.26
C ARG A 164 6.68 -6.68 10.09
N ARG A 165 7.58 -7.65 10.09
CA ARG A 165 7.65 -8.70 9.07
C ARG A 165 6.42 -9.60 9.08
N VAL A 166 5.86 -9.94 10.26
CA VAL A 166 4.58 -10.67 10.37
C VAL A 166 3.42 -9.84 9.80
N ALA A 167 3.38 -8.52 10.04
CA ALA A 167 2.36 -7.65 9.47
C ALA A 167 2.45 -7.58 7.92
N ILE A 168 3.67 -7.58 7.38
CA ILE A 168 3.89 -7.68 5.92
C ILE A 168 3.39 -9.05 5.42
N ALA A 169 3.75 -10.15 6.08
CA ALA A 169 3.30 -11.49 5.74
C ALA A 169 1.76 -11.58 5.70
N ARG A 170 1.09 -11.02 6.71
CA ARG A 170 -0.38 -10.95 6.78
C ARG A 170 -0.97 -10.13 5.62
N ALA A 171 -0.30 -9.05 5.20
CA ALA A 171 -0.79 -8.20 4.12
C ALA A 171 -0.62 -8.84 2.73
N ILE A 172 0.38 -9.70 2.53
CA ILE A 172 0.70 -10.29 1.21
C ILE A 172 0.15 -11.71 1.00
N ILE A 173 -0.33 -12.38 2.06
CA ILE A 173 -0.81 -13.78 1.95
C ILE A 173 -1.99 -13.97 1.00
N THR A 174 -2.80 -12.93 0.81
CA THR A 174 -3.94 -12.91 -0.11
C THR A 174 -3.56 -12.54 -1.54
N GLU A 175 -2.26 -12.33 -1.80
CA GLU A 175 -1.76 -11.89 -3.11
C GLU A 175 -2.48 -10.64 -3.64
N PRO A 176 -2.50 -9.53 -2.87
CA PRO A 176 -3.29 -8.36 -3.20
C PRO A 176 -2.76 -7.67 -4.47
N GLU A 177 -3.64 -6.99 -5.20
CA GLU A 177 -3.29 -6.19 -6.37
C GLU A 177 -2.67 -4.83 -5.99
N VAL A 178 -3.01 -4.34 -4.79
CA VAL A 178 -2.48 -3.08 -4.23
C VAL A 178 -2.00 -3.31 -2.81
N LEU A 179 -0.83 -2.76 -2.48
CA LEU A 179 -0.29 -2.71 -1.13
C LEU A 179 -0.18 -1.28 -0.62
N LEU A 180 -0.68 -1.06 0.58
CA LEU A 180 -0.57 0.20 1.30
C LEU A 180 0.37 0.03 2.49
N TYR A 181 1.40 0.87 2.57
CA TYR A 181 2.34 0.86 3.70
C TYR A 181 2.25 2.18 4.46
N ASP A 182 1.88 2.12 5.73
CA ASP A 182 1.95 3.29 6.62
C ASP A 182 3.22 3.23 7.46
N SER A 183 4.23 3.97 7.05
CA SER A 183 5.51 4.11 7.74
C SER A 183 6.13 2.75 8.15
N PRO A 184 6.41 1.85 7.19
CA PRO A 184 6.79 0.45 7.49
C PRO A 184 8.11 0.33 8.26
N THR A 185 8.96 1.35 8.25
CA THR A 185 10.22 1.42 8.99
C THR A 185 10.16 2.34 10.21
N GLY A 186 9.00 2.98 10.45
CA GLY A 186 8.82 3.92 11.54
C GLY A 186 9.06 3.29 12.92
N GLY A 187 9.86 3.98 13.76
CA GLY A 187 10.16 3.52 15.13
C GLY A 187 11.16 2.35 15.22
N LEU A 188 11.74 1.90 14.10
CA LEU A 188 12.75 0.86 14.07
C LEU A 188 14.18 1.46 14.03
N ASP A 189 15.15 0.72 14.56
CA ASP A 189 16.57 1.06 14.42
C ASP A 189 17.02 0.95 12.93
N PRO A 190 18.15 1.57 12.55
CA PRO A 190 18.61 1.61 11.16
C PRO A 190 18.83 0.23 10.55
N VAL A 191 19.36 -0.74 11.30
CA VAL A 191 19.65 -2.10 10.78
C VAL A 191 18.34 -2.83 10.47
N THR A 192 17.42 -2.81 11.44
CA THR A 192 16.08 -3.41 11.28
C THR A 192 15.30 -2.72 10.15
N SER A 193 15.41 -1.39 10.03
CA SER A 193 14.77 -0.64 8.93
C SER A 193 15.27 -1.11 7.56
N ASN A 194 16.57 -1.30 7.40
CA ASN A 194 17.14 -1.81 6.14
C ASN A 194 16.59 -3.19 5.80
N THR A 195 16.47 -4.10 6.77
CA THR A 195 15.86 -5.42 6.55
C THR A 195 14.41 -5.31 6.08
N ILE A 196 13.63 -4.35 6.61
CA ILE A 196 12.26 -4.11 6.14
C ILE A 196 12.26 -3.54 4.71
N VAL A 197 13.16 -2.61 4.38
CA VAL A 197 13.30 -2.08 3.01
C VAL A 197 13.66 -3.19 2.03
N GLU A 198 14.63 -4.04 2.37
CA GLU A 198 15.00 -5.22 1.56
C GLU A 198 13.80 -6.13 1.30
N LEU A 199 12.99 -6.39 2.33
CA LEU A 199 11.79 -7.20 2.19
C LEU A 199 10.74 -6.55 1.28
N ILE A 200 10.55 -5.23 1.38
CA ILE A 200 9.63 -4.48 0.50
C ILE A 200 10.13 -4.48 -0.95
N VAL A 201 11.44 -4.29 -1.17
CA VAL A 201 12.05 -4.40 -2.51
C VAL A 201 11.87 -5.80 -3.09
N LYS A 202 12.13 -6.85 -2.28
CA LYS A 202 11.90 -8.24 -2.68
C LYS A 202 10.43 -8.48 -3.06
N GLN A 203 9.49 -8.01 -2.24
CA GLN A 203 8.06 -8.13 -2.51
C GLN A 203 7.68 -7.41 -3.81
N ARG A 204 8.11 -6.16 -3.99
CA ARG A 204 7.90 -5.35 -5.18
C ARG A 204 8.37 -6.08 -6.45
N ASP A 205 9.59 -6.58 -6.45
CA ASP A 205 10.24 -7.11 -7.64
C ASP A 205 9.79 -8.55 -7.98
N VAL A 206 9.37 -9.32 -6.96
CA VAL A 206 8.85 -10.68 -7.16
C VAL A 206 7.41 -10.66 -7.64
N TYR A 207 6.55 -9.86 -7.01
CA TYR A 207 5.11 -9.89 -7.27
C TYR A 207 4.62 -8.75 -8.18
N LYS A 208 5.43 -7.71 -8.39
CA LYS A 208 5.09 -6.52 -9.22
C LYS A 208 3.75 -5.87 -8.83
N THR A 209 3.41 -5.95 -7.55
CA THR A 209 2.18 -5.38 -6.97
C THR A 209 2.29 -3.85 -6.95
N SER A 210 1.19 -3.16 -7.25
CA SER A 210 1.11 -1.70 -7.10
C SER A 210 1.21 -1.32 -5.64
N ALA A 211 2.02 -0.32 -5.27
CA ALA A 211 2.20 0.04 -3.86
C ALA A 211 2.17 1.55 -3.63
N LEU A 212 1.42 1.98 -2.60
CA LEU A 212 1.49 3.34 -2.05
C LEU A 212 2.13 3.26 -0.66
N MET A 213 3.31 3.84 -0.51
CA MET A 213 4.08 3.79 0.73
C MET A 213 4.22 5.17 1.34
N VAL A 214 3.61 5.37 2.50
CA VAL A 214 3.88 6.52 3.35
C VAL A 214 5.19 6.31 4.07
N THR A 215 6.11 7.26 3.99
CA THR A 215 7.35 7.27 4.77
C THR A 215 7.79 8.69 5.08
N HIS A 216 8.50 8.87 6.19
CA HIS A 216 9.22 10.10 6.54
C HIS A 216 10.73 9.93 6.41
N ARG A 217 11.18 8.76 5.96
CA ARG A 217 12.59 8.44 5.73
C ARG A 217 12.87 8.42 4.23
N LEU A 218 13.40 9.53 3.72
CA LEU A 218 13.80 9.65 2.31
C LEU A 218 14.78 8.57 1.89
N GLN A 219 15.72 8.23 2.77
CA GLN A 219 16.73 7.20 2.51
C GLN A 219 16.10 5.87 2.11
N ASP A 220 15.01 5.45 2.79
CA ASP A 220 14.33 4.19 2.49
C ASP A 220 13.79 4.19 1.05
N ALA A 221 13.13 5.27 0.64
CA ALA A 221 12.59 5.38 -0.70
C ALA A 221 13.68 5.55 -1.78
N PHE A 222 14.76 6.28 -1.50
CA PHE A 222 15.89 6.33 -2.43
C PHE A 222 16.59 4.97 -2.55
N THR A 223 16.72 4.21 -1.46
CA THR A 223 17.22 2.83 -1.52
C THR A 223 16.33 1.98 -2.41
N MET A 224 15.01 2.06 -2.25
CA MET A 224 14.06 1.34 -3.11
C MET A 224 14.14 1.77 -4.57
N ALA A 225 14.39 3.07 -4.86
CA ALA A 225 14.51 3.57 -6.22
C ALA A 225 15.82 3.18 -6.92
N THR A 226 16.87 2.87 -6.15
CA THR A 226 18.22 2.60 -6.65
C THR A 226 18.66 1.15 -6.50
N HIS A 227 17.83 0.28 -5.92
CA HIS A 227 18.12 -1.13 -5.70
C HIS A 227 17.01 -2.01 -6.26
N GLN A 228 17.38 -3.22 -6.64
CA GLN A 228 16.48 -4.28 -7.06
C GLN A 228 16.81 -5.59 -6.35
N PHE A 229 15.84 -6.50 -6.31
CA PHE A 229 16.04 -7.83 -5.78
C PHE A 229 16.57 -8.77 -6.87
N ASP A 230 17.77 -9.29 -6.67
CA ASP A 230 18.33 -10.33 -7.54
C ASP A 230 17.90 -11.72 -7.04
N LYS A 231 17.10 -12.41 -7.86
CA LYS A 231 16.59 -13.76 -7.55
C LYS A 231 17.69 -14.82 -7.51
N ALA A 232 18.80 -14.61 -8.24
CA ALA A 232 19.87 -15.60 -8.30
C ALA A 232 20.70 -15.61 -7.01
N SER A 233 21.06 -14.43 -6.49
CA SER A 233 21.78 -14.28 -5.22
C SER A 233 20.87 -14.26 -3.99
N ASN A 234 19.55 -14.11 -4.18
CA ASN A 234 18.55 -13.85 -3.13
C ASN A 234 18.88 -12.63 -2.27
N GLN A 235 19.40 -11.57 -2.89
CA GLN A 235 19.85 -10.35 -2.22
C GLN A 235 19.33 -9.10 -2.94
N MET A 236 19.22 -8.01 -2.19
CA MET A 236 19.04 -6.67 -2.76
C MET A 236 20.38 -6.17 -3.31
N VAL A 237 20.40 -5.73 -4.56
CA VAL A 237 21.59 -5.23 -5.25
C VAL A 237 21.36 -3.82 -5.77
N ALA A 238 22.41 -2.99 -5.71
CA ALA A 238 22.35 -1.63 -6.26
C ALA A 238 22.31 -1.66 -7.79
N LEU A 239 21.48 -0.82 -8.37
CA LEU A 239 21.44 -0.61 -9.82
C LEU A 239 22.67 0.16 -10.30
N PRO A 240 23.22 -0.17 -11.46
CA PRO A 240 24.23 0.66 -12.10
C PRO A 240 23.75 2.09 -12.34
N LYS A 241 24.66 3.06 -12.26
CA LYS A 241 24.32 4.48 -12.50
C LYS A 241 23.63 4.66 -13.85
N GLY A 242 22.47 5.32 -13.84
CA GLY A 242 21.67 5.61 -15.03
C GLY A 242 20.71 4.47 -15.43
N GLN A 243 20.67 3.37 -14.70
CA GLN A 243 19.63 2.36 -14.85
C GLN A 243 18.45 2.64 -13.91
N HIS A 244 17.26 2.28 -14.36
CA HIS A 244 16.02 2.39 -13.59
C HIS A 244 15.55 1.00 -13.15
N CYS A 245 14.83 0.92 -12.03
CA CYS A 245 14.17 -0.31 -11.61
C CYS A 245 13.21 -0.79 -12.70
N GLU A 246 13.06 -2.11 -12.82
CA GLU A 246 12.05 -2.72 -13.71
C GLU A 246 10.63 -2.29 -13.28
N VAL A 247 10.39 -2.21 -11.97
CA VAL A 247 9.16 -1.68 -11.40
C VAL A 247 9.28 -0.16 -11.29
N PRO A 248 8.39 0.62 -11.96
CA PRO A 248 8.41 2.07 -11.88
C PRO A 248 8.26 2.55 -10.44
N MET A 249 9.01 3.58 -10.08
CA MET A 249 8.89 4.23 -8.78
C MET A 249 8.78 5.74 -8.94
N SER A 250 7.79 6.34 -8.25
CA SER A 250 7.56 7.77 -8.21
C SER A 250 7.44 8.29 -6.77
N PHE A 251 7.45 9.60 -6.64
CA PHE A 251 7.48 10.31 -5.36
C PHE A 251 6.35 11.34 -5.33
N LEU A 252 5.62 11.38 -4.24
CA LEU A 252 4.56 12.33 -3.97
C LEU A 252 4.89 13.08 -2.68
N ILE A 253 4.90 14.42 -2.71
CA ILE A 253 5.16 15.22 -1.50
C ILE A 253 3.94 16.05 -1.15
N LEU A 254 3.50 15.91 0.11
CA LEU A 254 2.42 16.69 0.69
C LEU A 254 2.96 17.78 1.61
N ARG A 255 2.40 18.98 1.46
CA ARG A 255 2.60 20.09 2.37
C ARG A 255 1.30 20.85 2.56
N ASP A 256 0.95 21.15 3.80
CA ASP A 256 -0.24 21.95 4.18
C ASP A 256 -1.52 21.47 3.48
N GLY A 257 -1.71 20.13 3.44
CA GLY A 257 -2.87 19.49 2.83
C GLY A 257 -2.88 19.47 1.30
N LYS A 258 -1.80 19.88 0.63
CA LYS A 258 -1.71 19.94 -0.84
C LYS A 258 -0.57 19.08 -1.39
N VAL A 259 -0.71 18.62 -2.63
CA VAL A 259 0.38 18.02 -3.40
C VAL A 259 1.27 19.15 -3.91
N ILE A 260 2.56 19.12 -3.52
CA ILE A 260 3.54 20.08 -4.01
C ILE A 260 4.53 19.46 -5.00
N PHE A 261 4.57 18.12 -5.07
CA PHE A 261 5.37 17.37 -6.02
C PHE A 261 4.74 16.02 -6.32
N ASP A 262 4.71 15.63 -7.59
CA ASP A 262 4.43 14.27 -8.07
C ASP A 262 5.33 13.99 -9.29
N GLY A 263 6.28 13.06 -9.16
CA GLY A 263 7.26 12.79 -10.21
C GLY A 263 8.25 11.68 -9.86
N ASP A 264 9.19 11.43 -10.76
CA ASP A 264 10.23 10.41 -10.58
C ASP A 264 11.42 10.90 -9.72
N ALA A 265 12.37 9.99 -9.44
CA ALA A 265 13.56 10.28 -8.64
C ALA A 265 14.47 11.34 -9.28
N HIS A 266 14.55 11.39 -10.61
CA HIS A 266 15.37 12.37 -11.32
C HIS A 266 14.74 13.78 -11.22
N GLN A 267 13.43 13.88 -11.44
CA GLN A 267 12.68 15.12 -11.28
C GLN A 267 12.77 15.63 -9.84
N LEU A 268 12.68 14.73 -8.86
CA LEU A 268 12.84 15.07 -7.44
C LEU A 268 14.25 15.65 -7.16
N ALA A 269 15.30 14.96 -7.58
CA ALA A 269 16.69 15.36 -7.35
C ALA A 269 17.08 16.66 -8.08
N THR A 270 16.40 17.01 -9.17
CA THR A 270 16.65 18.23 -9.97
C THR A 270 15.65 19.35 -9.67
N SER A 271 14.77 19.16 -8.70
CA SER A 271 13.78 20.19 -8.32
C SER A 271 14.45 21.50 -7.94
N ARG A 272 13.83 22.60 -8.38
CA ARG A 272 14.26 23.98 -8.05
C ARG A 272 13.46 24.57 -6.89
N ASP A 273 12.46 23.88 -6.39
CA ASP A 273 11.68 24.30 -5.24
C ASP A 273 12.54 24.23 -3.97
N ASP A 274 12.67 25.34 -3.25
CA ASP A 274 13.56 25.47 -2.09
C ASP A 274 13.13 24.54 -0.95
N TYR A 275 11.82 24.34 -0.74
CA TYR A 275 11.32 23.43 0.27
C TYR A 275 11.66 21.97 -0.06
N ILE A 276 11.48 21.57 -1.34
CA ILE A 276 11.83 20.22 -1.77
C ILE A 276 13.33 19.99 -1.61
N ARG A 277 14.17 20.98 -1.98
CA ARG A 277 15.63 20.89 -1.83
C ARG A 277 16.05 20.76 -0.37
N GLU A 278 15.46 21.56 0.52
CA GLU A 278 15.72 21.46 1.97
C GLU A 278 15.24 20.12 2.51
N TYR A 279 14.10 19.60 2.02
CA TYR A 279 13.53 18.34 2.47
C TYR A 279 14.36 17.12 2.06
N ILE A 280 15.08 17.18 0.92
CA ILE A 280 15.90 16.06 0.39
C ILE A 280 17.39 16.20 0.72
N SER A 281 17.85 17.32 1.31
CA SER A 281 19.25 17.56 1.72
C SER A 281 19.55 16.89 3.07
#